data_eceaeedd20783d9d5c1c1a27c1909ebf
#
_entry.id   eceaeedd20783d9d5c1c1a27c1909ebf
#
_cell.length_a   1.000
_cell.length_b   1.000
_cell.length_c   1.000
_cell.angle_alpha   90.00
_cell.angle_beta   90.00
_cell.angle_gamma   90.00
#
_symmetry.space_group_name_H-M   'P 1'
#
loop_
_entity.id
_entity.type
_entity.pdbx_description
1 polymer ?
#
loop_
_entity_poly.entity_id
_entity_poly.type
_entity_poly.pdbx_seq_one_letter_code
_entity_poly.pdbx_strand_id
1 'polypeptide(L)'
;MRFNGEGMKKTILVSGGAGYIGSHVTVELISEGYDVVVADNLSNCDMTCFEGVKKITGRADLPFHKVDFRDEQESLKLFKQYKFDAVIHFAAFKAVGESVAKPVMYYKNNLGSFLNVLDAAKATGCKNILFSSSATVYGEPDVMPVTESTARKPAISPYGNTKSICEDILRDVINAEKEAGTGMKGILLRYFNPIGAHPSALIGELPRGVPNNLVPFITQTAIGKRECLSIFGNDYPTADGTCLRDYIDVVDLAKAHVYAVNRMVRKEMKSDCEIFNIGTGRPVSVLELVNTFEKVNNLKLNYKFTARRPGDVMAIWADPSLANTEMGWKAERKLEDTLASAWAWERHIAETK
;
A
#
# COMPACT_ATOMS: atom_id res chain seq x y z
N MET A 1 22.97 -3.19 -0.30
CA MET A 1 24.16 -2.44 0.21
C MET A 1 23.71 -1.71 1.46
N ARG A 2 24.09 -2.17 2.64
CA ARG A 2 23.76 -1.50 3.91
C ARG A 2 24.48 -0.15 4.02
N PHE A 3 23.85 0.84 4.63
CA PHE A 3 24.47 2.14 4.94
C PHE A 3 25.68 1.91 5.86
N ASN A 4 26.87 1.89 5.30
CA ASN A 4 28.14 1.98 6.05
C ASN A 4 28.66 3.43 5.93
N GLY A 5 28.18 4.31 6.78
CA GLY A 5 28.64 5.69 6.82
C GLY A 5 28.32 6.32 8.19
N GLU A 6 29.33 6.89 8.85
CA GLU A 6 29.25 7.68 10.10
C GLU A 6 28.51 9.03 9.89
N GLY A 7 27.32 9.00 9.27
CA GLY A 7 26.42 10.16 9.15
C GLY A 7 25.23 9.99 10.06
N MET A 8 24.61 11.09 10.52
CA MET A 8 23.32 11.04 11.24
C MET A 8 22.34 10.18 10.44
N LYS A 9 21.72 9.19 11.10
CA LYS A 9 20.68 8.37 10.50
C LYS A 9 19.58 9.24 9.93
N LYS A 10 19.07 8.87 8.75
CA LYS A 10 17.96 9.56 8.12
C LYS A 10 16.66 9.16 8.79
N THR A 11 15.80 10.15 9.07
CA THR A 11 14.51 9.96 9.75
C THR A 11 13.35 9.99 8.74
N ILE A 12 12.56 8.93 8.74
CA ILE A 12 11.42 8.76 7.82
C ILE A 12 10.12 8.77 8.61
N LEU A 13 9.17 9.61 8.20
CA LEU A 13 7.80 9.55 8.70
C LEU A 13 6.99 8.52 7.89
N VAL A 14 6.35 7.59 8.59
CA VAL A 14 5.37 6.66 8.01
C VAL A 14 3.97 7.04 8.52
N SER A 15 3.22 7.79 7.73
CA SER A 15 1.85 8.17 8.04
C SER A 15 0.88 7.05 7.66
N GLY A 16 0.01 6.63 8.58
CA GLY A 16 -0.77 5.40 8.44
C GLY A 16 0.08 4.14 8.72
N GLY A 17 1.12 4.28 9.52
CA GLY A 17 2.13 3.24 9.73
C GLY A 17 1.72 2.11 10.67
N ALA A 18 0.61 2.21 11.40
CA ALA A 18 0.04 1.10 12.16
C ALA A 18 -0.84 0.18 11.31
N GLY A 19 -1.16 0.58 10.07
CA GLY A 19 -1.94 -0.19 9.12
C GLY A 19 -1.15 -1.32 8.45
N TYR A 20 -1.82 -2.07 7.57
CA TYR A 20 -1.29 -3.25 6.89
C TYR A 20 0.03 -2.97 6.15
N ILE A 21 0.01 -2.11 5.13
CA ILE A 21 1.21 -1.83 4.32
C ILE A 21 2.23 -1.04 5.14
N GLY A 22 1.77 -0.02 5.90
CA GLY A 22 2.64 0.84 6.69
C GLY A 22 3.48 0.09 7.73
N SER A 23 2.92 -0.94 8.38
CA SER A 23 3.67 -1.77 9.33
C SER A 23 4.80 -2.58 8.67
N HIS A 24 4.53 -3.17 7.49
CA HIS A 24 5.57 -3.89 6.72
C HIS A 24 6.66 -2.94 6.24
N VAL A 25 6.29 -1.76 5.74
CA VAL A 25 7.27 -0.74 5.31
C VAL A 25 8.10 -0.26 6.48
N THR A 26 7.52 -0.11 7.67
CA THR A 26 8.26 0.26 8.88
C THR A 26 9.33 -0.78 9.23
N VAL A 27 9.00 -2.09 9.12
CA VAL A 27 9.97 -3.18 9.35
C VAL A 27 11.13 -3.08 8.35
N GLU A 28 10.84 -2.93 7.06
CA GLU A 28 11.86 -2.90 6.02
C GLU A 28 12.75 -1.64 6.11
N LEU A 29 12.19 -0.47 6.45
CA LEU A 29 12.96 0.77 6.66
C LEU A 29 13.92 0.63 7.85
N ILE A 30 13.45 0.07 8.98
CA ILE A 30 14.31 -0.16 10.15
C ILE A 30 15.41 -1.16 9.80
N SER A 31 15.10 -2.21 9.06
CA SER A 31 16.07 -3.23 8.61
C SER A 31 17.14 -2.64 7.68
N GLU A 32 16.79 -1.62 6.88
CA GLU A 32 17.74 -0.89 6.01
C GLU A 32 18.60 0.10 6.81
N GLY A 33 18.21 0.43 8.05
CA GLY A 33 18.99 1.28 8.94
C GLY A 33 18.45 2.70 9.13
N TYR A 34 17.23 2.98 8.65
CA TYR A 34 16.56 4.26 8.87
C TYR A 34 16.07 4.39 10.32
N ASP A 35 16.03 5.61 10.83
CA ASP A 35 15.19 5.96 11.96
C ASP A 35 13.77 6.22 11.45
N VAL A 36 12.78 5.61 12.10
CA VAL A 36 11.39 5.67 11.66
C VAL A 36 10.52 6.25 12.75
N VAL A 37 9.65 7.17 12.38
CA VAL A 37 8.56 7.68 13.21
C VAL A 37 7.24 7.21 12.60
N VAL A 38 6.43 6.50 13.38
CA VAL A 38 5.12 6.02 12.96
C VAL A 38 4.05 6.97 13.46
N ALA A 39 3.13 7.37 12.58
CA ALA A 39 1.97 8.15 12.97
C ALA A 39 0.68 7.56 12.34
N ASP A 40 -0.37 7.45 13.16
CA ASP A 40 -1.66 6.88 12.74
C ASP A 40 -2.76 7.39 13.68
N ASN A 41 -3.99 7.59 13.19
CA ASN A 41 -5.12 7.97 14.03
C ASN A 41 -5.88 6.76 14.60
N LEU A 42 -5.50 5.54 14.19
CA LEU A 42 -6.10 4.26 14.56
C LEU A 42 -7.60 4.14 14.18
N SER A 43 -8.05 4.90 13.17
CA SER A 43 -9.45 4.85 12.73
C SER A 43 -9.80 3.55 12.01
N ASN A 44 -8.84 2.96 11.29
CA ASN A 44 -9.04 1.74 10.48
C ASN A 44 -8.10 0.59 10.86
N CYS A 45 -7.33 0.72 11.92
CA CYS A 45 -6.46 -0.31 12.50
C CYS A 45 -6.46 -0.19 14.03
N ASP A 46 -5.72 -1.08 14.69
CA ASP A 46 -5.37 -1.01 16.10
C ASP A 46 -3.85 -1.15 16.27
N MET A 47 -3.37 -1.26 17.50
CA MET A 47 -1.95 -1.35 17.78
C MET A 47 -1.33 -2.72 17.49
N THR A 48 -2.11 -3.72 17.09
CA THR A 48 -1.63 -5.11 16.90
C THR A 48 -0.43 -5.18 15.96
N CYS A 49 -0.54 -4.60 14.77
CA CYS A 49 0.57 -4.60 13.82
C CYS A 49 1.76 -3.76 14.31
N PHE A 50 1.52 -2.63 15.00
CA PHE A 50 2.61 -1.81 15.54
C PHE A 50 3.40 -2.56 16.63
N GLU A 51 2.73 -3.27 17.53
CA GLU A 51 3.40 -4.13 18.52
C GLU A 51 4.13 -5.30 17.83
N GLY A 52 3.58 -5.83 16.75
CA GLY A 52 4.27 -6.80 15.89
C GLY A 52 5.56 -6.24 15.29
N VAL A 53 5.55 -5.00 14.79
CA VAL A 53 6.75 -4.31 14.27
C VAL A 53 7.83 -4.21 15.34
N LYS A 54 7.47 -3.80 16.56
CA LYS A 54 8.43 -3.71 17.68
C LYS A 54 9.08 -5.05 17.99
N LYS A 55 8.30 -6.13 18.00
CA LYS A 55 8.81 -7.50 18.23
C LYS A 55 9.74 -7.96 17.10
N ILE A 56 9.37 -7.73 15.83
CA ILE A 56 10.17 -8.14 14.67
C ILE A 56 11.51 -7.40 14.64
N THR A 57 11.50 -6.10 14.91
CA THR A 57 12.67 -5.24 14.77
C THR A 57 13.52 -5.13 16.04
N GLY A 58 13.01 -5.62 17.19
CA GLY A 58 13.65 -5.43 18.50
C GLY A 58 13.61 -3.98 19.01
N ARG A 59 12.86 -3.08 18.34
CA ARG A 59 12.76 -1.66 18.67
C ARG A 59 11.59 -1.39 19.61
N ALA A 60 11.78 -1.68 20.90
CA ALA A 60 10.77 -1.38 21.92
C ALA A 60 10.49 0.13 22.05
N ASP A 61 11.46 0.94 21.71
CA ASP A 61 11.49 2.43 21.74
C ASP A 61 10.96 3.09 20.46
N LEU A 62 10.43 2.33 19.50
CA LEU A 62 9.94 2.87 18.23
C LEU A 62 8.90 3.98 18.46
N PRO A 63 9.15 5.23 17.99
CA PRO A 63 8.23 6.33 18.18
C PRO A 63 6.89 6.10 17.50
N PHE A 64 5.81 6.26 18.26
CA PHE A 64 4.44 6.25 17.76
C PHE A 64 3.71 7.52 18.17
N HIS A 65 3.06 8.17 17.22
CA HIS A 65 2.22 9.33 17.45
C HIS A 65 0.79 9.06 16.98
N LYS A 66 -0.16 9.21 17.89
CA LYS A 66 -1.58 9.19 17.51
C LYS A 66 -1.94 10.55 16.93
N VAL A 67 -1.99 10.65 15.60
CA VAL A 67 -2.23 11.89 14.86
C VAL A 67 -3.30 11.66 13.80
N ASP A 68 -4.27 12.56 13.74
CA ASP A 68 -5.20 12.64 12.63
C ASP A 68 -4.69 13.67 11.61
N PHE A 69 -4.18 13.21 10.50
CA PHE A 69 -3.65 14.09 9.45
C PHE A 69 -4.70 14.99 8.79
N ARG A 70 -6.00 14.82 9.11
CA ARG A 70 -7.04 15.80 8.73
C ARG A 70 -6.98 17.06 9.58
N ASP A 71 -6.33 17.00 10.73
CA ASP A 71 -6.06 18.16 11.57
C ASP A 71 -4.72 18.78 11.18
N GLU A 72 -4.78 20.01 10.67
CA GLU A 72 -3.62 20.78 10.23
C GLU A 72 -2.64 21.04 11.37
N GLN A 73 -3.15 21.39 12.56
CA GLN A 73 -2.32 21.74 13.69
C GLN A 73 -1.62 20.53 14.28
N GLU A 74 -2.31 19.39 14.39
CA GLU A 74 -1.67 18.13 14.82
C GLU A 74 -0.60 17.69 13.83
N SER A 75 -0.88 17.80 12.53
CA SER A 75 0.07 17.48 11.46
C SER A 75 1.33 18.35 11.57
N LEU A 76 1.16 19.67 11.62
CA LEU A 76 2.28 20.60 11.73
C LEU A 76 3.05 20.43 13.05
N LYS A 77 2.38 20.14 14.16
CA LYS A 77 3.01 19.87 15.46
C LYS A 77 3.93 18.66 15.38
N LEU A 78 3.49 17.57 14.75
CA LEU A 78 4.34 16.38 14.55
C LEU A 78 5.58 16.71 13.71
N PHE A 79 5.40 17.39 12.60
CA PHE A 79 6.51 17.74 11.71
C PHE A 79 7.53 18.68 12.36
N LYS A 80 7.12 19.55 13.29
CA LYS A 80 8.04 20.41 14.06
C LYS A 80 8.85 19.67 15.12
N GLN A 81 8.42 18.47 15.54
CA GLN A 81 9.14 17.68 16.55
C GLN A 81 10.35 16.94 15.97
N TYR A 82 10.36 16.70 14.66
CA TYR A 82 11.37 15.92 13.97
C TYR A 82 11.87 16.64 12.72
N LYS A 83 13.12 16.35 12.36
CA LYS A 83 13.63 16.71 11.03
C LYS A 83 13.48 15.52 10.11
N PHE A 84 12.37 15.43 9.39
CA PHE A 84 12.13 14.35 8.46
C PHE A 84 12.94 14.53 7.16
N ASP A 85 13.64 13.47 6.73
CA ASP A 85 14.33 13.40 5.45
C ASP A 85 13.37 12.97 4.33
N ALA A 86 12.34 12.19 4.66
CA ALA A 86 11.24 11.85 3.76
C ALA A 86 9.97 11.52 4.53
N VAL A 87 8.83 11.61 3.84
CA VAL A 87 7.51 11.18 4.33
C VAL A 87 6.95 10.14 3.39
N ILE A 88 6.45 9.03 3.93
CA ILE A 88 5.64 8.05 3.21
C ILE A 88 4.20 8.21 3.67
N HIS A 89 3.29 8.55 2.73
CA HIS A 89 1.90 8.81 3.06
C HIS A 89 0.99 7.64 2.69
N PHE A 90 0.58 6.85 3.71
CA PHE A 90 -0.41 5.79 3.61
C PHE A 90 -1.78 6.17 4.19
N ALA A 91 -1.85 7.16 5.06
CA ALA A 91 -3.06 7.53 5.80
C ALA A 91 -4.21 7.89 4.85
N ALA A 92 -5.06 6.93 4.54
CA ALA A 92 -6.20 7.05 3.64
C ALA A 92 -7.24 5.96 3.89
N PHE A 93 -8.50 6.21 3.60
CA PHE A 93 -9.50 5.16 3.43
C PHE A 93 -9.31 4.47 2.08
N LYS A 94 -9.44 3.14 2.02
CA LYS A 94 -9.07 2.33 0.85
C LYS A 94 -10.19 1.43 0.29
N ALA A 95 -11.35 1.35 0.93
CA ALA A 95 -12.39 0.41 0.55
C ALA A 95 -13.22 0.96 -0.63
N VAL A 96 -13.10 0.34 -1.80
CA VAL A 96 -13.76 0.76 -3.06
C VAL A 96 -15.27 0.84 -2.88
N GLY A 97 -15.91 -0.22 -2.38
CA GLY A 97 -17.37 -0.26 -2.19
C GLY A 97 -17.87 0.79 -1.19
N GLU A 98 -17.15 0.99 -0.06
CA GLU A 98 -17.50 2.04 0.89
C GLU A 98 -17.36 3.43 0.28
N SER A 99 -16.36 3.65 -0.57
CA SER A 99 -16.18 4.95 -1.23
C SER A 99 -17.37 5.33 -2.11
N VAL A 100 -17.99 4.36 -2.76
CA VAL A 100 -19.22 4.57 -3.57
C VAL A 100 -20.39 4.93 -2.66
N ALA A 101 -20.52 4.27 -1.52
CA ALA A 101 -21.60 4.56 -0.56
C ALA A 101 -21.39 5.88 0.22
N LYS A 102 -20.14 6.29 0.45
CA LYS A 102 -19.78 7.45 1.29
C LYS A 102 -18.74 8.36 0.61
N PRO A 103 -18.99 8.88 -0.60
CA PRO A 103 -17.97 9.57 -1.40
C PRO A 103 -17.41 10.81 -0.71
N VAL A 104 -18.25 11.64 -0.11
CA VAL A 104 -17.83 12.88 0.58
C VAL A 104 -16.85 12.57 1.72
N MET A 105 -17.07 11.49 2.47
CA MET A 105 -16.17 11.06 3.53
C MET A 105 -14.79 10.70 2.98
N TYR A 106 -14.73 10.01 1.83
CA TYR A 106 -13.48 9.65 1.16
C TYR A 106 -12.72 10.86 0.66
N TYR A 107 -13.38 11.81 -0.01
CA TYR A 107 -12.74 13.04 -0.46
C TYR A 107 -12.21 13.85 0.71
N LYS A 108 -13.03 14.11 1.74
CA LYS A 108 -12.59 14.87 2.91
C LYS A 108 -11.42 14.22 3.63
N ASN A 109 -11.43 12.89 3.78
CA ASN A 109 -10.37 12.18 4.46
C ASN A 109 -9.08 12.13 3.63
N ASN A 110 -9.17 11.62 2.40
CA ASN A 110 -7.97 11.30 1.62
C ASN A 110 -7.30 12.56 1.06
N LEU A 111 -8.07 13.54 0.60
CA LEU A 111 -7.48 14.79 0.12
C LEU A 111 -7.04 15.68 1.29
N GLY A 112 -7.89 15.84 2.31
CA GLY A 112 -7.57 16.71 3.46
C GLY A 112 -6.32 16.25 4.20
N SER A 113 -6.18 14.94 4.46
CA SER A 113 -4.98 14.42 5.12
C SER A 113 -3.71 14.62 4.28
N PHE A 114 -3.80 14.46 2.96
CA PHE A 114 -2.66 14.64 2.09
C PHE A 114 -2.25 16.11 1.95
N LEU A 115 -3.19 17.03 1.82
CA LEU A 115 -2.94 18.46 1.78
C LEU A 115 -2.20 18.94 3.05
N ASN A 116 -2.69 18.55 4.23
CA ASN A 116 -2.07 18.91 5.49
C ASN A 116 -0.65 18.32 5.65
N VAL A 117 -0.39 17.12 5.12
CA VAL A 117 0.96 16.54 5.09
C VAL A 117 1.88 17.36 4.19
N LEU A 118 1.42 17.81 3.02
CA LEU A 118 2.21 18.64 2.11
C LEU A 118 2.51 20.01 2.72
N ASP A 119 1.53 20.67 3.34
CA ASP A 119 1.74 21.95 4.01
C ASP A 119 2.71 21.83 5.19
N ALA A 120 2.57 20.79 6.02
CA ALA A 120 3.48 20.54 7.13
C ALA A 120 4.92 20.22 6.65
N ALA A 121 5.06 19.43 5.57
CA ALA A 121 6.35 19.13 4.96
C ALA A 121 7.02 20.39 4.42
N LYS A 122 6.27 21.22 3.70
CA LYS A 122 6.74 22.52 3.20
C LYS A 122 7.19 23.45 4.35
N ALA A 123 6.35 23.60 5.36
CA ALA A 123 6.63 24.49 6.50
C ALA A 123 7.87 24.08 7.30
N THR A 124 8.28 22.82 7.27
CA THR A 124 9.41 22.27 8.01
C THR A 124 10.62 21.89 7.16
N GLY A 125 10.53 22.11 5.84
CA GLY A 125 11.61 21.83 4.89
C GLY A 125 11.82 20.34 4.59
N CYS A 126 10.83 19.47 4.84
CA CYS A 126 10.86 18.10 4.37
C CYS A 126 10.57 18.08 2.85
N LYS A 127 11.55 17.65 2.05
CA LYS A 127 11.50 17.80 0.59
C LYS A 127 11.09 16.55 -0.16
N ASN A 128 11.11 15.38 0.48
CA ASN A 128 10.89 14.10 -0.19
C ASN A 128 9.53 13.51 0.23
N ILE A 129 8.60 13.40 -0.72
CA ILE A 129 7.26 12.89 -0.51
C ILE A 129 7.08 11.60 -1.31
N LEU A 130 6.89 10.48 -0.63
CA LEU A 130 6.51 9.20 -1.24
C LEU A 130 5.02 8.98 -1.03
N PHE A 131 4.28 8.93 -2.13
CA PHE A 131 2.83 8.80 -2.11
C PHE A 131 2.39 7.38 -2.49
N SER A 132 1.56 6.80 -1.63
CA SER A 132 0.83 5.55 -1.85
C SER A 132 -0.27 5.75 -2.88
N SER A 133 0.05 5.60 -4.17
CA SER A 133 -0.92 5.61 -5.25
C SER A 133 -1.48 4.20 -5.52
N SER A 134 -2.24 4.01 -6.57
CA SER A 134 -2.95 2.76 -6.85
C SER A 134 -3.14 2.56 -8.35
N ALA A 135 -3.19 1.31 -8.80
CA ALA A 135 -3.58 0.96 -10.16
C ALA A 135 -5.01 1.45 -10.52
N THR A 136 -5.84 1.79 -9.53
CA THR A 136 -7.18 2.34 -9.76
C THR A 136 -7.17 3.69 -10.48
N VAL A 137 -6.02 4.40 -10.53
CA VAL A 137 -5.85 5.64 -11.31
C VAL A 137 -5.93 5.43 -12.82
N TYR A 138 -5.70 4.20 -13.29
CA TYR A 138 -5.83 3.86 -14.71
C TYR A 138 -7.28 3.73 -15.17
N GLY A 139 -8.24 3.61 -14.23
CA GLY A 139 -9.63 3.33 -14.55
C GLY A 139 -9.78 1.97 -15.23
N GLU A 140 -10.40 1.95 -16.41
CA GLU A 140 -10.57 0.76 -17.26
C GLU A 140 -9.67 0.91 -18.51
N PRO A 141 -8.40 0.49 -18.44
CA PRO A 141 -7.45 0.68 -19.52
C PRO A 141 -7.76 -0.21 -20.73
N ASP A 142 -7.42 0.26 -21.96
CA ASP A 142 -7.69 -0.46 -23.20
C ASP A 142 -6.70 -1.59 -23.46
N VAL A 143 -5.49 -1.47 -22.92
CA VAL A 143 -4.37 -2.38 -23.22
C VAL A 143 -3.71 -2.85 -21.92
N MET A 144 -3.35 -4.12 -21.90
CA MET A 144 -2.60 -4.77 -20.83
C MET A 144 -1.28 -5.36 -21.37
N PRO A 145 -0.22 -5.39 -20.55
CA PRO A 145 -0.08 -4.79 -19.22
C PRO A 145 -0.12 -3.26 -19.26
N VAL A 146 -0.49 -2.61 -18.12
CA VAL A 146 -0.41 -1.15 -18.01
C VAL A 146 1.01 -0.72 -17.65
N THR A 147 1.48 0.32 -18.33
CA THR A 147 2.75 1.01 -18.04
C THR A 147 2.48 2.35 -17.34
N GLU A 148 3.49 3.01 -16.84
CA GLU A 148 3.37 4.34 -16.23
C GLU A 148 2.91 5.41 -17.24
N SER A 149 3.16 5.20 -18.53
CA SER A 149 2.69 6.04 -19.64
C SER A 149 1.27 5.75 -20.10
N THR A 150 0.65 4.66 -19.63
CA THR A 150 -0.75 4.38 -19.92
C THR A 150 -1.63 5.52 -19.42
N ALA A 151 -2.47 6.06 -20.32
CA ALA A 151 -3.35 7.18 -20.00
C ALA A 151 -4.29 6.84 -18.84
N ARG A 152 -4.38 7.74 -17.87
CA ARG A 152 -5.38 7.63 -16.79
C ARG A 152 -6.76 7.93 -17.39
N LYS A 153 -7.69 7.00 -17.20
CA LYS A 153 -9.10 7.19 -17.52
C LYS A 153 -9.88 7.63 -16.27
N PRO A 154 -11.13 8.08 -16.41
CA PRO A 154 -11.98 8.36 -15.26
C PRO A 154 -11.96 7.19 -14.28
N ALA A 155 -11.69 7.48 -13.02
CA ALA A 155 -11.65 6.45 -11.99
C ALA A 155 -13.05 5.83 -11.80
N ILE A 156 -13.10 4.51 -11.64
CA ILE A 156 -14.35 3.75 -11.48
C ILE A 156 -15.01 3.99 -10.11
N SER A 157 -14.23 4.52 -9.15
CA SER A 157 -14.71 4.75 -7.78
C SER A 157 -14.18 6.06 -7.20
N PRO A 158 -14.90 6.64 -6.21
CA PRO A 158 -14.40 7.80 -5.48
C PRO A 158 -13.03 7.56 -4.82
N TYR A 159 -12.76 6.36 -4.31
CA TYR A 159 -11.42 6.01 -3.83
C TYR A 159 -10.35 6.17 -4.91
N GLY A 160 -10.55 5.55 -6.07
CA GLY A 160 -9.61 5.70 -7.19
C GLY A 160 -9.44 7.14 -7.62
N ASN A 161 -10.52 7.92 -7.64
CA ASN A 161 -10.48 9.33 -7.98
C ASN A 161 -9.69 10.15 -6.95
N THR A 162 -9.80 9.86 -5.63
CA THR A 162 -8.95 10.53 -4.63
C THR A 162 -7.47 10.26 -4.87
N LYS A 163 -7.08 9.05 -5.32
CA LYS A 163 -5.69 8.75 -5.68
C LYS A 163 -5.22 9.53 -6.90
N SER A 164 -6.05 9.61 -7.95
CA SER A 164 -5.75 10.41 -9.14
C SER A 164 -5.57 11.89 -8.81
N ILE A 165 -6.48 12.48 -8.03
CA ILE A 165 -6.40 13.88 -7.61
C ILE A 165 -5.16 14.14 -6.76
N CYS A 166 -4.80 13.24 -5.83
CA CYS A 166 -3.59 13.39 -5.02
C CYS A 166 -2.31 13.33 -5.88
N GLU A 167 -2.27 12.51 -6.94
CA GLU A 167 -1.15 12.53 -7.89
C GLU A 167 -1.01 13.89 -8.58
N ASP A 168 -2.13 14.50 -8.98
CA ASP A 168 -2.14 15.81 -9.63
C ASP A 168 -1.72 16.90 -8.63
N ILE A 169 -2.28 16.91 -7.42
CA ILE A 169 -1.88 17.84 -6.35
C ILE A 169 -0.38 17.77 -6.09
N LEU A 170 0.20 16.56 -5.96
CA LEU A 170 1.63 16.43 -5.70
C LEU A 170 2.48 17.02 -6.84
N ARG A 171 2.09 16.78 -8.08
CA ARG A 171 2.80 17.37 -9.25
C ARG A 171 2.73 18.89 -9.25
N ASP A 172 1.55 19.46 -8.99
CA ASP A 172 1.35 20.90 -8.94
C ASP A 172 2.19 21.55 -7.84
N VAL A 173 2.19 20.94 -6.63
CA VAL A 173 3.02 21.40 -5.51
C VAL A 173 4.51 21.32 -5.86
N ILE A 174 4.98 20.21 -6.45
CA ILE A 174 6.39 20.06 -6.84
C ILE A 174 6.78 21.13 -7.87
N ASN A 175 5.92 21.41 -8.85
CA ASN A 175 6.19 22.45 -9.86
C ASN A 175 6.28 23.83 -9.21
N ALA A 176 5.34 24.19 -8.34
CA ALA A 176 5.37 25.45 -7.61
C ALA A 176 6.61 25.60 -6.72
N GLU A 177 7.00 24.53 -6.00
CA GLU A 177 8.19 24.52 -5.15
C GLU A 177 9.49 24.56 -5.96
N LYS A 178 9.49 24.04 -7.18
CA LYS A 178 10.62 24.19 -8.11
C LYS A 178 10.83 25.64 -8.52
N GLU A 179 9.77 26.33 -8.88
CA GLU A 179 9.81 27.76 -9.23
C GLU A 179 10.25 28.62 -8.03
N ALA A 180 9.83 28.25 -6.81
CA ALA A 180 10.24 28.89 -5.58
C ALA A 180 11.68 28.54 -5.12
N GLY A 181 12.37 27.61 -5.80
CA GLY A 181 13.73 27.19 -5.47
C GLY A 181 13.88 26.30 -4.23
N THR A 182 12.78 25.77 -3.68
CA THR A 182 12.78 24.93 -2.47
C THR A 182 13.16 23.48 -2.76
N GLY A 183 12.90 22.99 -4.01
CA GLY A 183 13.35 21.70 -4.50
C GLY A 183 12.63 20.50 -3.91
N MET A 184 11.30 20.58 -3.69
CA MET A 184 10.50 19.42 -3.29
C MET A 184 10.49 18.36 -4.41
N LYS A 185 10.49 17.08 -3.99
CA LYS A 185 10.49 15.92 -4.89
C LYS A 185 9.44 14.91 -4.47
N GLY A 186 8.90 14.17 -5.43
CA GLY A 186 7.89 13.14 -5.18
C GLY A 186 8.14 11.85 -5.94
N ILE A 187 7.82 10.72 -5.30
CA ILE A 187 7.64 9.43 -5.98
C ILE A 187 6.22 8.94 -5.75
N LEU A 188 5.56 8.52 -6.82
CA LEU A 188 4.24 7.93 -6.83
C LEU A 188 4.39 6.43 -7.07
N LEU A 189 4.04 5.60 -6.09
CA LEU A 189 4.01 4.15 -6.28
C LEU A 189 2.57 3.70 -6.53
N ARG A 190 2.29 3.23 -7.74
CA ARG A 190 0.99 2.70 -8.14
C ARG A 190 0.93 1.21 -7.86
N TYR A 191 0.32 0.83 -6.73
CA TYR A 191 0.19 -0.58 -6.34
C TYR A 191 -0.94 -1.27 -7.09
N PHE A 192 -0.73 -2.58 -7.33
CA PHE A 192 -1.79 -3.45 -7.78
C PHE A 192 -2.50 -4.10 -6.57
N ASN A 193 -2.50 -5.39 -6.40
CA ASN A 193 -3.25 -6.03 -5.32
C ASN A 193 -2.30 -6.58 -4.23
N PRO A 194 -1.96 -5.81 -3.18
CA PRO A 194 -1.10 -6.34 -2.12
C PRO A 194 -1.82 -7.42 -1.32
N ILE A 195 -1.13 -8.54 -1.13
CA ILE A 195 -1.60 -9.72 -0.39
C ILE A 195 -0.49 -10.27 0.49
N GLY A 196 -0.82 -11.23 1.36
CA GLY A 196 0.16 -11.89 2.21
C GLY A 196 0.35 -11.22 3.57
N ALA A 197 1.35 -11.71 4.28
CA ALA A 197 1.75 -11.21 5.60
C ALA A 197 3.27 -11.36 5.77
N HIS A 198 3.80 -10.77 6.84
CA HIS A 198 5.20 -10.97 7.19
C HIS A 198 5.48 -12.43 7.56
N PRO A 199 6.64 -12.99 7.19
CA PRO A 199 6.97 -14.41 7.47
C PRO A 199 6.91 -14.81 8.95
N SER A 200 7.07 -13.84 9.86
CA SER A 200 6.95 -14.07 11.31
C SER A 200 5.51 -14.31 11.80
N ALA A 201 4.52 -14.07 10.96
CA ALA A 201 3.10 -14.05 11.32
C ALA A 201 2.73 -13.05 12.45
N LEU A 202 3.55 -12.02 12.70
CA LEU A 202 3.30 -11.00 13.72
C LEU A 202 2.66 -9.73 13.18
N ILE A 203 2.68 -9.53 11.86
CA ILE A 203 1.99 -8.45 11.14
C ILE A 203 1.40 -8.97 9.84
N GLY A 204 0.22 -8.45 9.48
CA GLY A 204 -0.53 -8.84 8.30
C GLY A 204 -1.76 -7.96 8.11
N GLU A 205 -2.62 -8.30 7.14
CA GLU A 205 -3.86 -7.57 6.95
C GLU A 205 -4.89 -7.93 8.04
N LEU A 206 -5.35 -6.93 8.79
CA LEU A 206 -6.33 -7.08 9.88
C LEU A 206 -7.53 -6.16 9.62
N PRO A 207 -8.48 -6.58 8.75
CA PRO A 207 -9.64 -5.77 8.44
C PRO A 207 -10.60 -5.68 9.64
N ARG A 208 -11.16 -4.49 9.86
CA ARG A 208 -12.26 -4.29 10.81
C ARG A 208 -13.58 -4.72 10.15
N GLY A 209 -14.30 -5.65 10.77
CA GLY A 209 -15.57 -6.16 10.26
C GLY A 209 -15.43 -7.12 9.07
N VAL A 210 -16.25 -6.92 8.03
CA VAL A 210 -16.23 -7.77 6.83
C VAL A 210 -15.06 -7.34 5.94
N PRO A 211 -14.15 -8.27 5.54
CA PRO A 211 -13.08 -7.93 4.62
C PRO A 211 -13.59 -7.46 3.27
N ASN A 212 -12.98 -6.41 2.73
CA ASN A 212 -13.22 -5.97 1.35
C ASN A 212 -12.25 -6.61 0.35
N ASN A 213 -11.10 -7.10 0.83
CA ASN A 213 -10.09 -7.76 0.01
C ASN A 213 -10.27 -9.27 0.00
N LEU A 214 -9.90 -9.90 -1.11
CA LEU A 214 -10.10 -11.33 -1.36
C LEU A 214 -9.36 -12.21 -0.34
N VAL A 215 -8.06 -12.00 -0.13
CA VAL A 215 -7.24 -12.89 0.70
C VAL A 215 -7.68 -12.93 2.17
N PRO A 216 -7.94 -11.79 2.85
CA PRO A 216 -8.52 -11.85 4.21
C PRO A 216 -9.91 -12.53 4.25
N PHE A 217 -10.72 -12.41 3.19
CA PHE A 217 -11.98 -13.13 3.13
C PHE A 217 -11.76 -14.65 3.03
N ILE A 218 -10.79 -15.08 2.20
CA ILE A 218 -10.37 -16.48 2.05
C ILE A 218 -9.90 -17.04 3.40
N THR A 219 -8.97 -16.35 4.08
CA THR A 219 -8.39 -16.84 5.35
C THR A 219 -9.45 -16.89 6.46
N GLN A 220 -10.36 -15.92 6.53
CA GLN A 220 -11.48 -15.93 7.45
C GLN A 220 -12.50 -17.03 7.16
N THR A 221 -12.68 -17.40 5.89
CA THR A 221 -13.50 -18.56 5.51
C THR A 221 -12.80 -19.87 5.93
N ALA A 222 -11.51 -19.99 5.65
CA ALA A 222 -10.71 -21.16 5.99
C ALA A 222 -10.69 -21.46 7.51
N ILE A 223 -10.66 -20.40 8.35
CA ILE A 223 -10.65 -20.57 9.82
C ILE A 223 -12.05 -20.67 10.43
N GLY A 224 -13.10 -20.64 9.61
CA GLY A 224 -14.49 -20.80 10.05
C GLY A 224 -15.15 -19.52 10.58
N LYS A 225 -14.51 -18.35 10.50
CA LYS A 225 -15.12 -17.06 10.85
C LYS A 225 -16.22 -16.65 9.87
N ARG A 226 -16.19 -17.20 8.64
CA ARG A 226 -17.17 -16.99 7.59
C ARG A 226 -17.59 -18.33 7.00
N GLU A 227 -18.87 -18.43 6.69
CA GLU A 227 -19.46 -19.68 6.21
C GLU A 227 -19.01 -20.02 4.78
N CYS A 228 -18.97 -19.03 3.90
CA CYS A 228 -18.78 -19.25 2.46
C CYS A 228 -18.11 -18.04 1.79
N LEU A 229 -17.12 -18.30 0.93
CA LEU A 229 -16.52 -17.30 0.05
C LEU A 229 -17.40 -17.10 -1.19
N SER A 230 -17.72 -15.86 -1.54
CA SER A 230 -18.35 -15.50 -2.81
C SER A 230 -17.31 -15.12 -3.85
N ILE A 231 -17.24 -15.87 -4.95
CA ILE A 231 -16.46 -15.54 -6.15
C ILE A 231 -17.37 -14.79 -7.11
N PHE A 232 -17.04 -13.53 -7.42
CA PHE A 232 -17.87 -12.64 -8.23
C PHE A 232 -17.59 -12.82 -9.73
N GLY A 233 -18.57 -13.37 -10.45
CA GLY A 233 -18.49 -13.70 -11.88
C GLY A 233 -17.74 -15.01 -12.14
N ASN A 234 -18.32 -15.78 -13.05
CA ASN A 234 -17.71 -17.00 -13.63
C ASN A 234 -17.90 -17.04 -15.16
N ASP A 235 -18.18 -15.89 -15.73
CA ASP A 235 -18.56 -15.67 -17.13
C ASP A 235 -17.68 -14.62 -17.82
N TYR A 236 -16.54 -14.24 -17.21
CA TYR A 236 -15.55 -13.38 -17.85
C TYR A 236 -14.85 -14.15 -19.00
N PRO A 237 -14.45 -13.47 -20.09
CA PRO A 237 -13.71 -14.09 -21.21
C PRO A 237 -12.24 -14.34 -20.81
N THR A 238 -12.02 -15.10 -19.75
CA THR A 238 -10.75 -15.55 -19.20
C THR A 238 -10.71 -17.08 -19.17
N ALA A 239 -9.56 -17.68 -18.92
CA ALA A 239 -9.41 -19.14 -18.99
C ALA A 239 -10.34 -19.92 -18.05
N ASP A 240 -10.67 -19.36 -16.88
CA ASP A 240 -11.53 -20.00 -15.88
C ASP A 240 -12.81 -19.22 -15.57
N GLY A 241 -13.10 -18.19 -16.34
CA GLY A 241 -14.29 -17.35 -16.19
C GLY A 241 -14.21 -16.31 -15.08
N THR A 242 -13.10 -16.22 -14.31
CA THR A 242 -12.95 -15.24 -13.23
C THR A 242 -12.01 -14.10 -13.59
N CYS A 243 -12.10 -12.96 -12.89
CA CYS A 243 -11.26 -11.80 -13.21
C CYS A 243 -9.77 -12.05 -12.95
N LEU A 244 -8.92 -11.34 -13.70
CA LEU A 244 -7.46 -11.36 -13.58
C LEU A 244 -6.95 -10.15 -12.80
N ARG A 245 -6.04 -10.38 -11.86
CA ARG A 245 -5.39 -9.34 -11.05
C ARG A 245 -3.90 -9.63 -10.92
N ASP A 246 -3.13 -8.60 -10.68
CA ASP A 246 -1.73 -8.70 -10.30
C ASP A 246 -1.65 -8.69 -8.77
N TYR A 247 -1.36 -9.84 -8.19
CA TYR A 247 -1.22 -9.99 -6.76
C TYR A 247 0.24 -9.92 -6.36
N ILE A 248 0.58 -8.89 -5.57
CA ILE A 248 1.94 -8.65 -5.10
C ILE A 248 2.06 -8.97 -3.60
N ASP A 249 3.14 -9.63 -3.22
CA ASP A 249 3.45 -9.85 -1.80
C ASP A 249 3.70 -8.52 -1.08
N VAL A 250 3.10 -8.35 0.09
CA VAL A 250 3.21 -7.11 0.88
C VAL A 250 4.64 -6.81 1.33
N VAL A 251 5.51 -7.83 1.52
CA VAL A 251 6.93 -7.63 1.86
C VAL A 251 7.70 -7.12 0.64
N ASP A 252 7.42 -7.64 -0.57
CA ASP A 252 8.01 -7.11 -1.80
C ASP A 252 7.55 -5.67 -2.04
N LEU A 253 6.28 -5.38 -1.80
CA LEU A 253 5.76 -4.02 -1.84
C LEU A 253 6.45 -3.12 -0.81
N ALA A 254 6.66 -3.59 0.42
CA ALA A 254 7.36 -2.83 1.45
C ALA A 254 8.82 -2.52 1.04
N LYS A 255 9.51 -3.49 0.46
CA LYS A 255 10.84 -3.26 -0.12
C LYS A 255 10.84 -2.21 -1.23
N ALA A 256 9.81 -2.18 -2.10
CA ALA A 256 9.70 -1.14 -3.12
C ALA A 256 9.70 0.27 -2.53
N HIS A 257 9.08 0.47 -1.35
CA HIS A 257 9.13 1.75 -0.64
C HIS A 257 10.53 2.09 -0.16
N VAL A 258 11.29 1.10 0.34
CA VAL A 258 12.69 1.31 0.74
C VAL A 258 13.53 1.72 -0.46
N TYR A 259 13.38 1.07 -1.61
CA TYR A 259 14.07 1.45 -2.86
C TYR A 259 13.71 2.88 -3.30
N ALA A 260 12.44 3.25 -3.22
CA ALA A 260 12.00 4.61 -3.54
C ALA A 260 12.57 5.65 -2.57
N VAL A 261 12.57 5.38 -1.26
CA VAL A 261 13.21 6.26 -0.26
C VAL A 261 14.70 6.38 -0.52
N ASN A 262 15.39 5.26 -0.76
CA ASN A 262 16.82 5.27 -1.09
C ASN A 262 17.10 6.16 -2.30
N ARG A 263 16.30 6.05 -3.36
CA ARG A 263 16.41 6.86 -4.59
C ARG A 263 16.27 8.36 -4.32
N MET A 264 15.31 8.75 -3.46
CA MET A 264 15.13 10.15 -3.04
C MET A 264 16.31 10.66 -2.20
N VAL A 265 16.67 9.92 -1.16
CA VAL A 265 17.66 10.33 -0.15
C VAL A 265 19.06 10.38 -0.76
N ARG A 266 19.38 9.45 -1.68
CA ARG A 266 20.66 9.41 -2.41
C ARG A 266 20.70 10.37 -3.60
N LYS A 267 19.60 11.10 -3.87
CA LYS A 267 19.49 12.05 -4.99
C LYS A 267 19.67 11.38 -6.37
N GLU A 268 19.16 10.16 -6.51
CA GLU A 268 19.24 9.36 -7.75
C GLU A 268 18.03 9.56 -8.68
N MET A 269 17.08 10.41 -8.29
CA MET A 269 15.90 10.74 -9.10
C MET A 269 16.32 11.48 -10.37
N LYS A 270 15.76 11.07 -11.51
CA LYS A 270 15.99 11.67 -12.83
C LYS A 270 15.05 12.85 -13.13
N SER A 271 13.93 12.94 -12.40
CA SER A 271 13.00 14.06 -12.45
C SER A 271 12.50 14.42 -11.05
N ASP A 272 11.87 15.58 -10.89
CA ASP A 272 11.38 16.03 -9.60
C ASP A 272 10.15 15.23 -9.13
N CYS A 273 9.42 14.60 -10.07
CA CYS A 273 8.32 13.69 -9.80
C CYS A 273 8.47 12.42 -10.63
N GLU A 274 8.59 11.27 -9.99
CA GLU A 274 8.69 9.97 -10.65
C GLU A 274 7.50 9.07 -10.30
N ILE A 275 7.14 8.16 -11.20
CA ILE A 275 6.03 7.23 -11.05
C ILE A 275 6.55 5.84 -11.33
N PHE A 276 6.12 4.86 -10.51
CA PHE A 276 6.44 3.46 -10.73
C PHE A 276 5.23 2.57 -10.49
N ASN A 277 4.99 1.64 -11.42
CA ASN A 277 4.07 0.54 -11.22
C ASN A 277 4.71 -0.54 -10.33
N ILE A 278 4.03 -0.87 -9.24
CA ILE A 278 4.51 -1.86 -8.28
C ILE A 278 3.58 -3.07 -8.31
N GLY A 279 3.94 -4.03 -9.13
CA GLY A 279 3.27 -5.30 -9.37
C GLY A 279 4.27 -6.38 -9.75
N THR A 280 3.77 -7.58 -10.00
CA THR A 280 4.59 -8.73 -10.42
C THR A 280 4.73 -8.84 -11.93
N GLY A 281 3.82 -8.21 -12.69
CA GLY A 281 3.68 -8.38 -14.12
C GLY A 281 2.98 -9.69 -14.52
N ARG A 282 2.54 -10.48 -13.55
CA ARG A 282 1.84 -11.75 -13.75
C ARG A 282 0.36 -11.62 -13.40
N PRO A 283 -0.55 -11.74 -14.39
CA PRO A 283 -1.97 -11.85 -14.10
C PRO A 283 -2.30 -13.23 -13.49
N VAL A 284 -3.04 -13.20 -12.38
CA VAL A 284 -3.55 -14.40 -11.69
C VAL A 284 -5.06 -14.26 -11.57
N SER A 285 -5.82 -15.34 -11.89
CA SER A 285 -7.26 -15.33 -11.76
C SER A 285 -7.70 -15.49 -10.30
N VAL A 286 -8.92 -15.07 -9.99
CA VAL A 286 -9.49 -15.28 -8.65
C VAL A 286 -9.56 -16.76 -8.31
N LEU A 287 -9.96 -17.61 -9.24
CA LEU A 287 -10.06 -19.06 -9.01
C LEU A 287 -8.68 -19.71 -8.90
N GLU A 288 -7.70 -19.30 -9.70
CA GLU A 288 -6.30 -19.74 -9.58
C GLU A 288 -5.75 -19.43 -8.17
N LEU A 289 -6.03 -18.23 -7.66
CA LEU A 289 -5.59 -17.83 -6.31
C LEU A 289 -6.25 -18.69 -5.23
N VAL A 290 -7.56 -18.94 -5.32
CA VAL A 290 -8.29 -19.81 -4.39
C VAL A 290 -7.72 -21.24 -4.41
N ASN A 291 -7.54 -21.82 -5.61
CA ASN A 291 -6.98 -23.17 -5.76
C ASN A 291 -5.54 -23.27 -5.23
N THR A 292 -4.73 -22.22 -5.45
CA THR A 292 -3.36 -22.17 -4.92
C THR A 292 -3.38 -22.10 -3.40
N PHE A 293 -4.26 -21.28 -2.80
CA PHE A 293 -4.41 -21.21 -1.35
C PHE A 293 -4.80 -22.57 -0.73
N GLU A 294 -5.78 -23.26 -1.32
CA GLU A 294 -6.18 -24.62 -0.89
C GLU A 294 -4.99 -25.60 -0.92
N LYS A 295 -4.27 -25.60 -2.05
CA LYS A 295 -3.15 -26.51 -2.28
C LYS A 295 -2.02 -26.31 -1.27
N VAL A 296 -1.57 -25.07 -1.09
CA VAL A 296 -0.38 -24.78 -0.25
C VAL A 296 -0.67 -24.94 1.24
N ASN A 297 -1.92 -24.77 1.65
CA ASN A 297 -2.32 -24.91 3.03
C ASN A 297 -3.00 -26.26 3.37
N ASN A 298 -3.10 -27.15 2.37
CA ASN A 298 -3.70 -28.49 2.49
C ASN A 298 -5.10 -28.47 3.13
N LEU A 299 -5.98 -27.62 2.59
CA LEU A 299 -7.35 -27.47 3.07
C LEU A 299 -8.32 -27.28 1.89
N LYS A 300 -9.63 -27.29 2.18
CA LYS A 300 -10.69 -26.99 1.22
C LYS A 300 -11.52 -25.81 1.72
N LEU A 301 -11.83 -24.91 0.79
CA LEU A 301 -12.69 -23.75 1.04
C LEU A 301 -14.12 -24.03 0.63
N ASN A 302 -15.05 -23.59 1.44
CA ASN A 302 -16.44 -23.48 1.04
C ASN A 302 -16.61 -22.19 0.23
N TYR A 303 -16.83 -22.30 -1.09
CA TYR A 303 -17.08 -21.14 -1.94
C TYR A 303 -18.22 -21.37 -2.92
N LYS A 304 -18.79 -20.28 -3.42
CA LYS A 304 -19.81 -20.27 -4.46
C LYS A 304 -19.57 -19.14 -5.46
N PHE A 305 -19.98 -19.34 -6.69
CA PHE A 305 -20.03 -18.28 -7.67
C PHE A 305 -21.29 -17.42 -7.49
N THR A 306 -21.12 -16.10 -7.69
CA THR A 306 -22.21 -15.12 -7.65
C THR A 306 -22.12 -14.21 -8.88
N ALA A 307 -23.13 -13.35 -9.10
CA ALA A 307 -23.10 -12.38 -10.18
C ALA A 307 -21.86 -11.47 -10.08
N ARG A 308 -21.43 -10.89 -11.21
CA ARG A 308 -20.32 -9.94 -11.26
C ARG A 308 -20.57 -8.78 -10.30
N ARG A 309 -19.51 -8.34 -9.61
CA ARG A 309 -19.60 -7.16 -8.74
C ARG A 309 -19.57 -5.90 -9.59
N PRO A 310 -20.47 -4.92 -9.39
CA PRO A 310 -20.43 -3.66 -10.09
C PRO A 310 -19.07 -2.96 -9.91
N GLY A 311 -18.50 -2.45 -11.01
CA GLY A 311 -17.23 -1.77 -11.02
C GLY A 311 -15.99 -2.68 -11.02
N ASP A 312 -16.14 -4.00 -11.09
CA ASP A 312 -15.00 -4.89 -11.29
C ASP A 312 -14.58 -4.91 -12.76
N VAL A 313 -13.33 -4.52 -13.04
CA VAL A 313 -12.72 -4.71 -14.37
C VAL A 313 -12.39 -6.18 -14.61
N MET A 314 -12.48 -6.62 -15.86
CA MET A 314 -12.15 -8.00 -16.24
C MET A 314 -10.70 -8.35 -15.89
N ALA A 315 -9.76 -7.47 -16.18
CA ALA A 315 -8.34 -7.72 -16.00
C ALA A 315 -7.57 -6.42 -15.76
N ILE A 316 -6.60 -6.47 -14.84
CA ILE A 316 -5.62 -5.40 -14.64
C ILE A 316 -4.34 -5.95 -14.03
N TRP A 317 -3.19 -5.72 -14.71
CA TRP A 317 -1.87 -6.07 -14.22
C TRP A 317 -0.79 -5.13 -14.73
N ALA A 318 0.33 -5.05 -14.00
CA ALA A 318 1.44 -4.13 -14.25
C ALA A 318 2.34 -4.57 -15.40
N ASP A 319 2.97 -3.60 -16.04
CA ASP A 319 4.34 -3.74 -16.52
C ASP A 319 5.28 -3.15 -15.46
N PRO A 320 6.08 -3.96 -14.73
CA PRO A 320 6.99 -3.49 -13.70
C PRO A 320 8.37 -3.11 -14.25
N SER A 321 8.58 -3.09 -15.56
CA SER A 321 9.91 -2.93 -16.20
C SER A 321 10.61 -1.65 -15.77
N LEU A 322 9.87 -0.54 -15.60
CA LEU A 322 10.45 0.73 -15.17
C LEU A 322 10.97 0.64 -13.71
N ALA A 323 10.20 0.04 -12.80
CA ALA A 323 10.64 -0.19 -11.43
C ALA A 323 11.85 -1.11 -11.38
N ASN A 324 11.90 -2.15 -12.23
CA ASN A 324 13.02 -3.09 -12.29
C ASN A 324 14.31 -2.39 -12.77
N THR A 325 14.23 -1.56 -13.81
CA THR A 325 15.43 -0.95 -14.45
C THR A 325 15.88 0.32 -13.77
N GLU A 326 14.94 1.21 -13.41
CA GLU A 326 15.25 2.55 -12.91
C GLU A 326 15.37 2.61 -11.39
N MET A 327 14.56 1.82 -10.68
CA MET A 327 14.59 1.75 -9.23
C MET A 327 15.44 0.59 -8.72
N GLY A 328 15.75 -0.39 -9.59
CA GLY A 328 16.49 -1.60 -9.22
C GLY A 328 15.68 -2.57 -8.32
N TRP A 329 14.36 -2.37 -8.24
CA TRP A 329 13.46 -3.21 -7.45
C TRP A 329 12.78 -4.26 -8.33
N LYS A 330 12.56 -5.46 -7.76
CA LYS A 330 11.83 -6.54 -8.41
C LYS A 330 11.02 -7.31 -7.36
N ALA A 331 9.81 -7.75 -7.72
CA ALA A 331 9.06 -8.70 -6.92
C ALA A 331 9.73 -10.08 -6.98
N GLU A 332 9.98 -10.70 -5.83
CA GLU A 332 10.75 -11.94 -5.70
C GLU A 332 9.95 -13.09 -5.08
N ARG A 333 8.94 -12.76 -4.24
CA ARG A 333 8.18 -13.76 -3.50
C ARG A 333 7.17 -14.47 -4.39
N LYS A 334 7.07 -15.78 -4.22
CA LYS A 334 6.12 -16.62 -4.97
C LYS A 334 4.72 -16.48 -4.38
N LEU A 335 3.69 -16.66 -5.22
CA LEU A 335 2.28 -16.63 -4.81
C LEU A 335 2.00 -17.65 -3.70
N GLU A 336 2.60 -18.83 -3.79
CA GLU A 336 2.47 -19.91 -2.82
C GLU A 336 2.95 -19.46 -1.42
N ASP A 337 4.15 -18.87 -1.33
CA ASP A 337 4.73 -18.40 -0.07
C ASP A 337 3.90 -17.26 0.52
N THR A 338 3.40 -16.37 -0.34
CA THR A 338 2.54 -15.25 0.03
C THR A 338 1.21 -15.72 0.63
N LEU A 339 0.57 -16.72 0.02
CA LEU A 339 -0.69 -17.27 0.51
C LEU A 339 -0.49 -18.09 1.80
N ALA A 340 0.62 -18.80 1.93
CA ALA A 340 0.98 -19.48 3.17
C ALA A 340 1.21 -18.50 4.33
N SER A 341 1.87 -17.35 4.06
CA SER A 341 2.09 -16.31 5.07
C SER A 341 0.78 -15.67 5.55
N ALA A 342 -0.16 -15.42 4.62
CA ALA A 342 -1.48 -14.90 4.97
C ALA A 342 -2.27 -15.86 5.88
N TRP A 343 -2.17 -17.17 5.62
CA TRP A 343 -2.79 -18.18 6.45
C TRP A 343 -2.12 -18.29 7.83
N ALA A 344 -0.79 -18.24 7.88
CA ALA A 344 -0.06 -18.24 9.16
C ALA A 344 -0.46 -17.05 10.04
N TRP A 345 -0.63 -15.86 9.45
CA TRP A 345 -1.14 -14.67 10.15
C TRP A 345 -2.56 -14.87 10.70
N GLU A 346 -3.50 -15.34 9.88
CA GLU A 346 -4.88 -15.56 10.34
C GLU A 346 -4.95 -16.55 11.50
N ARG A 347 -4.15 -17.62 11.46
CA ARG A 347 -4.05 -18.58 12.58
C ARG A 347 -3.49 -17.91 13.84
N HIS A 348 -2.40 -17.15 13.70
CA HIS A 348 -1.79 -16.45 14.83
C HIS A 348 -2.78 -15.51 15.54
N ILE A 349 -3.52 -14.69 14.78
CA ILE A 349 -4.52 -13.81 15.40
C ILE A 349 -5.74 -14.54 15.98
N ALA A 350 -6.06 -15.73 15.51
CA ALA A 350 -7.13 -16.54 16.07
C ALA A 350 -6.72 -17.20 17.41
N GLU A 351 -5.44 -17.54 17.55
CA GLU A 351 -4.88 -18.13 18.78
C GLU A 351 -4.61 -17.08 19.88
N THR A 352 -4.44 -15.81 19.51
CA THR A 352 -4.06 -14.73 20.44
C THR A 352 -5.23 -13.86 20.90
N LYS A 353 -6.43 -14.05 20.34
CA LYS A 353 -7.70 -13.42 20.75
C LYS A 353 -8.58 -14.39 21.52
#